data_e1c5411c33576f8979e606ba81807c76
#
_entry.id   e1c5411c33576f8979e606ba81807c76
#
_cell.length_a   1.000
_cell.length_b   1.000
_cell.length_c   1.000
_cell.angle_alpha   90.00
_cell.angle_beta   90.00
_cell.angle_gamma   90.00
#
_symmetry.space_group_name_H-M   'P 1'
#
loop_
_entity.id
_entity.type
_entity.pdbx_description
1 polymer ?
#
loop_
_entity_poly.entity_id
_entity_poly.type
_entity_poly.pdbx_seq_one_letter_code
_entity_poly.pdbx_strand_id
1 'polypeptide(L)'
;DAPIADGDLIVIDSGADYRGYTADVTRTIPANGKFTPRQKEIYELVLKALEAATRVVKPGVTFERIDKAARDLIVKAGYGDTFIHGIGHHLGLEVHDITPDGPLKDGAVITIEPGIYLPDENFGVRIEDDILVTRDGPVNLTRGIPKTVAAIEKAMADRS
;
A
#
# COMPACT_ATOMS: atom_id res chain seq x y z
N ASP A 1 15.04 -10.57 -16.30
CA ASP A 1 14.95 -9.15 -16.67
C ASP A 1 14.16 -9.03 -17.98
N ALA A 2 13.00 -8.41 -17.92
CA ALA A 2 12.19 -8.11 -19.09
C ALA A 2 12.21 -6.60 -19.36
N PRO A 3 12.21 -6.14 -20.63
CA PRO A 3 12.04 -4.73 -20.95
C PRO A 3 10.66 -4.24 -20.52
N ILE A 4 10.58 -3.02 -19.99
CA ILE A 4 9.31 -2.36 -19.69
C ILE A 4 8.67 -1.93 -21.01
N ALA A 5 7.45 -2.37 -21.26
CA ALA A 5 6.67 -2.03 -22.44
C ALA A 5 5.72 -0.85 -22.19
N ASP A 6 5.26 -0.23 -23.27
CA ASP A 6 4.21 0.77 -23.21
C ASP A 6 2.91 0.18 -22.64
N GLY A 7 2.36 0.84 -21.60
CA GLY A 7 1.16 0.38 -20.90
C GLY A 7 1.41 -0.59 -19.74
N ASP A 8 2.64 -1.01 -19.47
CA ASP A 8 2.96 -1.80 -18.28
C ASP A 8 2.71 -0.98 -17.00
N LEU A 9 2.37 -1.70 -15.92
CA LEU A 9 2.42 -1.15 -14.56
C LEU A 9 3.76 -1.47 -13.91
N ILE A 10 4.33 -0.47 -13.27
CA ILE A 10 5.57 -0.58 -12.50
C ILE A 10 5.23 -0.44 -11.02
N VAL A 11 5.49 -1.46 -10.23
CA VAL A 11 5.44 -1.39 -8.77
C VAL A 11 6.79 -0.88 -8.30
N ILE A 12 6.80 0.27 -7.65
CA ILE A 12 7.98 0.89 -7.05
C ILE A 12 7.81 0.76 -5.54
N ASP A 13 8.66 -0.05 -4.95
CA ASP A 13 8.71 -0.29 -3.52
C ASP A 13 10.07 0.21 -3.02
N SER A 14 10.05 1.22 -2.15
CA SER A 14 11.26 1.90 -1.73
C SER A 14 11.06 2.68 -0.44
N GLY A 15 12.16 2.84 0.30
CA GLY A 15 12.18 3.64 1.52
C GLY A 15 13.53 4.32 1.72
N ALA A 16 13.54 5.31 2.59
CA ALA A 16 14.75 5.99 3.02
C ALA A 16 15.20 5.48 4.39
N ASP A 17 16.51 5.45 4.63
CA ASP A 17 17.07 5.36 5.97
C ASP A 17 17.48 6.77 6.44
N TYR A 18 17.06 7.14 7.63
CA TYR A 18 17.51 8.37 8.27
C TYR A 18 17.87 8.12 9.73
N ARG A 19 19.16 8.20 10.04
CA ARG A 19 19.71 7.99 11.38
C ARG A 19 19.37 6.62 11.96
N GLY A 20 19.32 5.60 11.11
CA GLY A 20 19.01 4.22 11.47
C GLY A 20 17.52 3.91 11.59
N TYR A 21 16.63 4.86 11.29
CA TYR A 21 15.21 4.58 11.14
C TYR A 21 14.84 4.49 9.66
N THR A 22 14.08 3.46 9.33
CA THR A 22 13.67 3.14 7.96
C THR A 22 12.28 3.66 7.64
N ALA A 23 12.01 3.86 6.36
CA ALA A 23 10.68 4.10 5.80
C ALA A 23 10.39 3.03 4.75
N ASP A 24 9.11 2.80 4.44
CA ASP A 24 8.69 1.88 3.42
C ASP A 24 7.45 2.41 2.69
N VAL A 25 7.50 2.51 1.38
CA VAL A 25 6.39 3.04 0.61
C VAL A 25 6.32 2.41 -0.77
N THR A 26 5.17 1.86 -1.10
CA THR A 26 4.91 1.35 -2.44
C THR A 26 3.94 2.25 -3.21
N ARG A 27 4.28 2.50 -4.46
CA ARG A 27 3.38 3.07 -5.47
C ARG A 27 3.41 2.24 -6.74
N THR A 28 2.27 2.06 -7.36
CA THR A 28 2.15 1.47 -8.68
C THR A 28 1.87 2.58 -9.69
N ILE A 29 2.69 2.67 -10.73
CA ILE A 29 2.58 3.70 -11.76
C ILE A 29 2.49 3.08 -13.17
N PRO A 30 1.78 3.70 -14.11
CA PRO A 30 1.79 3.25 -15.51
C PRO A 30 3.04 3.74 -16.22
N ALA A 31 3.74 2.86 -16.96
CA ALA A 31 5.00 3.18 -17.65
C ALA A 31 4.87 4.37 -18.62
N ASN A 32 3.71 4.50 -19.28
CA ASN A 32 3.40 5.58 -20.22
C ASN A 32 2.68 6.79 -19.59
N GLY A 33 2.53 6.82 -18.26
CA GLY A 33 1.89 7.91 -17.54
C GLY A 33 0.35 7.89 -17.56
N LYS A 34 -0.29 6.85 -18.10
CA LYS A 34 -1.75 6.72 -18.17
C LYS A 34 -2.21 5.31 -17.81
N PHE A 35 -3.09 5.20 -16.82
CA PHE A 35 -3.74 3.94 -16.52
C PHE A 35 -4.81 3.61 -17.56
N THR A 36 -4.88 2.37 -18.00
CA THR A 36 -6.04 1.85 -18.74
C THR A 36 -7.29 1.80 -17.85
N PRO A 37 -8.52 1.70 -18.40
CA PRO A 37 -9.72 1.56 -17.59
C PRO A 37 -9.66 0.37 -16.63
N ARG A 38 -9.11 -0.77 -17.07
CA ARG A 38 -8.95 -1.97 -16.25
C ARG A 38 -7.95 -1.78 -15.12
N GLN A 39 -6.82 -1.16 -15.40
CA GLN A 39 -5.82 -0.84 -14.39
C GLN A 39 -6.36 0.13 -13.34
N LYS A 40 -7.15 1.14 -13.75
CA LYS A 40 -7.84 2.07 -12.83
C LYS A 40 -8.80 1.34 -11.89
N GLU A 41 -9.60 0.44 -12.41
CA GLU A 41 -10.55 -0.37 -11.63
C GLU A 41 -9.82 -1.08 -10.47
N ILE A 42 -8.75 -1.82 -10.78
CA ILE A 42 -7.97 -2.55 -9.78
C ILE A 42 -7.23 -1.59 -8.83
N TYR A 43 -6.62 -0.54 -9.38
CA TYR A 43 -5.91 0.47 -8.59
C TYR A 43 -6.82 1.13 -7.55
N GLU A 44 -8.01 1.56 -7.95
CA GLU A 44 -8.99 2.18 -7.05
C GLU A 44 -9.53 1.22 -6.00
N LEU A 45 -9.64 -0.08 -6.32
CA LEU A 45 -10.02 -1.11 -5.35
C LEU A 45 -8.93 -1.27 -4.28
N VAL A 46 -7.65 -1.36 -4.69
CA VAL A 46 -6.51 -1.42 -3.75
C VAL A 46 -6.43 -0.16 -2.90
N LEU A 47 -6.63 1.02 -3.49
CA LEU A 47 -6.64 2.28 -2.75
C LEU A 47 -7.77 2.31 -1.69
N LYS A 48 -8.97 1.87 -2.04
CA LYS A 48 -10.09 1.74 -1.09
C LYS A 48 -9.79 0.74 0.04
N ALA A 49 -9.10 -0.35 -0.27
CA ALA A 49 -8.68 -1.34 0.72
C ALA A 49 -7.64 -0.75 1.69
N LEU A 50 -6.63 -0.01 1.18
CA LEU A 50 -5.66 0.74 1.98
C LEU A 50 -6.35 1.72 2.93
N GLU A 51 -7.28 2.53 2.42
CA GLU A 51 -8.02 3.49 3.22
C GLU A 51 -8.91 2.83 4.28
N ALA A 52 -9.52 1.68 3.96
CA ALA A 52 -10.34 0.93 4.92
C ALA A 52 -9.48 0.33 6.05
N ALA A 53 -8.33 -0.23 5.71
CA ALA A 53 -7.36 -0.75 6.67
C ALA A 53 -6.82 0.37 7.57
N THR A 54 -6.41 1.49 6.97
CA THR A 54 -5.90 2.66 7.72
C THR A 54 -6.92 3.18 8.74
N ARG A 55 -8.20 3.29 8.37
CA ARG A 55 -9.25 3.81 9.26
C ARG A 55 -9.46 3.03 10.55
N VAL A 56 -9.11 1.75 10.59
CA VAL A 56 -9.28 0.92 11.80
C VAL A 56 -8.06 0.93 12.71
N VAL A 57 -6.95 1.52 12.28
CA VAL A 57 -5.71 1.58 13.06
C VAL A 57 -5.88 2.47 14.29
N LYS A 58 -5.60 1.88 15.44
CA LYS A 58 -5.52 2.57 16.74
C LYS A 58 -4.83 1.64 17.76
N PRO A 59 -4.37 2.14 18.90
CA PRO A 59 -3.88 1.29 19.97
C PRO A 59 -4.91 0.24 20.38
N GLY A 60 -4.48 -1.00 20.59
CA GLY A 60 -5.33 -2.12 20.96
C GLY A 60 -5.89 -2.91 19.78
N VAL A 61 -5.69 -2.49 18.54
CA VAL A 61 -6.06 -3.27 17.32
C VAL A 61 -4.94 -4.22 16.93
N THR A 62 -5.27 -5.37 16.37
CA THR A 62 -4.30 -6.34 15.84
C THR A 62 -4.16 -6.26 14.33
N PHE A 63 -3.07 -6.80 13.77
CA PHE A 63 -2.88 -6.89 12.32
C PHE A 63 -4.00 -7.69 11.63
N GLU A 64 -4.52 -8.74 12.24
CA GLU A 64 -5.63 -9.52 11.68
C GLU A 64 -6.89 -8.65 11.49
N ARG A 65 -7.16 -7.72 12.42
CA ARG A 65 -8.31 -6.81 12.29
C ARG A 65 -8.09 -5.78 11.17
N ILE A 66 -6.86 -5.33 10.98
CA ILE A 66 -6.48 -4.40 9.91
C ILE A 66 -6.55 -5.13 8.56
N ASP A 67 -5.94 -6.34 8.47
CA ASP A 67 -6.01 -7.19 7.28
C ASP A 67 -7.44 -7.46 6.86
N LYS A 68 -8.29 -7.85 7.83
CA LYS A 68 -9.70 -8.13 7.55
C LYS A 68 -10.42 -6.92 6.94
N ALA A 69 -10.12 -5.70 7.35
CA ALA A 69 -10.77 -4.50 6.82
C ALA A 69 -10.45 -4.26 5.33
N ALA A 70 -9.21 -4.56 4.90
CA ALA A 70 -8.82 -4.51 3.50
C ALA A 70 -9.35 -5.71 2.72
N ARG A 71 -9.11 -6.92 3.26
CA ARG A 71 -9.41 -8.20 2.61
C ARG A 71 -10.90 -8.39 2.33
N ASP A 72 -11.77 -7.98 3.23
CA ASP A 72 -13.23 -8.07 3.03
C ASP A 72 -13.68 -7.29 1.78
N LEU A 73 -13.07 -6.13 1.48
CA LEU A 73 -13.37 -5.36 0.26
C LEU A 73 -12.87 -6.07 -1.00
N ILE A 74 -11.66 -6.61 -0.94
CA ILE A 74 -11.04 -7.32 -2.06
C ILE A 74 -11.82 -8.61 -2.36
N VAL A 75 -12.18 -9.38 -1.33
CA VAL A 75 -12.99 -10.60 -1.46
C VAL A 75 -14.38 -10.29 -2.03
N LYS A 76 -15.04 -9.25 -1.51
CA LYS A 76 -16.36 -8.82 -2.00
C LYS A 76 -16.35 -8.42 -3.47
N ALA A 77 -15.23 -7.92 -3.96
CA ALA A 77 -15.02 -7.58 -5.37
C ALA A 77 -14.62 -8.78 -6.24
N GLY A 78 -14.45 -9.98 -5.67
CA GLY A 78 -14.10 -11.21 -6.40
C GLY A 78 -12.60 -11.48 -6.53
N TYR A 79 -11.73 -10.74 -5.81
CA TYR A 79 -10.28 -10.84 -5.91
C TYR A 79 -9.60 -11.44 -4.66
N GLY A 80 -10.33 -12.21 -3.84
CA GLY A 80 -9.81 -12.75 -2.57
C GLY A 80 -8.52 -13.54 -2.70
N ASP A 81 -8.42 -14.39 -3.73
CA ASP A 81 -7.27 -15.27 -3.97
C ASP A 81 -6.06 -14.52 -4.58
N THR A 82 -6.23 -13.26 -4.95
CA THR A 82 -5.18 -12.44 -5.58
C THR A 82 -4.46 -11.52 -4.60
N PHE A 83 -4.93 -11.40 -3.36
CA PHE A 83 -4.22 -10.74 -2.26
C PHE A 83 -3.45 -11.78 -1.45
N ILE A 84 -2.22 -12.05 -1.82
CA ILE A 84 -1.41 -13.23 -1.46
C ILE A 84 -0.44 -13.03 -0.30
N HIS A 85 -0.44 -11.86 0.34
CA HIS A 85 0.43 -11.55 1.49
C HIS A 85 -0.35 -10.89 2.63
N GLY A 86 0.31 -10.61 3.76
CA GLY A 86 -0.26 -9.89 4.89
C GLY A 86 -0.46 -8.41 4.59
N ILE A 87 -1.22 -7.75 5.44
CA ILE A 87 -1.57 -6.33 5.28
C ILE A 87 -0.40 -5.38 5.55
N GLY A 88 0.66 -5.84 6.24
CA GLY A 88 1.79 -5.01 6.60
C GLY A 88 2.56 -5.54 7.80
N HIS A 89 3.52 -4.77 8.28
CA HIS A 89 4.45 -5.12 9.34
C HIS A 89 4.82 -3.91 10.19
N HIS A 90 5.53 -4.12 11.29
CA HIS A 90 6.18 -3.03 12.03
C HIS A 90 7.37 -2.49 11.26
N LEU A 91 7.61 -1.19 11.40
CA LEU A 91 8.67 -0.43 10.78
C LEU A 91 9.45 0.32 11.87
N GLY A 92 10.79 0.30 11.81
CA GLY A 92 11.63 0.90 12.83
C GLY A 92 13.08 0.99 12.43
N LEU A 93 13.97 0.31 13.17
CA LEU A 93 15.38 0.22 12.82
C LEU A 93 15.63 -0.75 11.64
N GLU A 94 14.72 -1.68 11.46
CA GLU A 94 14.67 -2.55 10.28
C GLU A 94 13.41 -2.23 9.48
N VAL A 95 13.45 -2.42 8.16
CA VAL A 95 12.26 -2.28 7.29
C VAL A 95 11.19 -3.28 7.73
N HIS A 96 11.54 -4.55 7.87
CA HIS A 96 10.73 -5.56 8.53
C HIS A 96 11.17 -5.70 9.99
N ASP A 97 10.73 -4.76 10.82
CA ASP A 97 11.10 -4.79 12.23
C ASP A 97 10.33 -5.86 13.01
N ILE A 98 10.81 -6.18 14.21
CA ILE A 98 10.18 -7.18 15.07
C ILE A 98 8.71 -6.83 15.28
N THR A 99 7.83 -7.73 14.87
CA THR A 99 6.40 -7.61 15.12
C THR A 99 6.05 -8.35 16.41
N PRO A 100 5.80 -7.63 17.52
CA PRO A 100 5.38 -8.27 18.76
C PRO A 100 4.02 -8.95 18.59
N ASP A 101 3.83 -10.07 19.28
CA ASP A 101 2.50 -10.68 19.38
C ASP A 101 1.51 -9.75 20.06
N GLY A 102 0.27 -9.76 19.55
CA GLY A 102 -0.85 -9.04 20.16
C GLY A 102 -1.17 -7.68 19.56
N PRO A 103 -1.83 -6.80 20.32
CA PRO A 103 -2.36 -5.55 19.80
C PRO A 103 -1.30 -4.47 19.64
N LEU A 104 -1.50 -3.60 18.66
CA LEU A 104 -0.67 -2.43 18.39
C LEU A 104 -0.63 -1.48 19.60
N LYS A 105 0.54 -0.89 19.83
CA LYS A 105 0.77 0.08 20.90
C LYS A 105 0.73 1.51 20.33
N ASP A 106 0.39 2.46 21.22
CA ASP A 106 0.54 3.88 20.94
C ASP A 106 2.02 4.22 20.62
N GLY A 107 2.25 4.95 19.55
CA GLY A 107 3.59 5.29 19.06
C GLY A 107 4.22 4.24 18.12
N ALA A 108 3.59 3.09 17.88
CA ALA A 108 4.09 2.15 16.88
C ALA A 108 3.98 2.74 15.47
N VAL A 109 4.95 2.45 14.61
CA VAL A 109 4.89 2.70 13.17
C VAL A 109 4.72 1.36 12.45
N ILE A 110 3.79 1.30 11.52
CA ILE A 110 3.47 0.11 10.75
C ILE A 110 3.29 0.47 9.28
N THR A 111 3.54 -0.49 8.39
CA THR A 111 3.11 -0.40 6.99
C THR A 111 1.67 -0.86 6.85
N ILE A 112 0.96 -0.35 5.83
CA ILE A 112 -0.30 -0.87 5.33
C ILE A 112 -0.20 -0.93 3.81
N GLU A 113 -0.19 -2.14 3.25
CA GLU A 113 0.25 -2.42 1.89
C GLU A 113 -0.64 -3.43 1.15
N PRO A 114 -1.98 -3.25 1.07
CA PRO A 114 -2.80 -4.17 0.30
C PRO A 114 -2.36 -4.24 -1.16
N GLY A 115 -2.46 -5.45 -1.74
CA GLY A 115 -2.14 -5.68 -3.15
C GLY A 115 -3.13 -6.62 -3.82
N ILE A 116 -3.30 -6.48 -5.14
CA ILE A 116 -4.02 -7.39 -6.02
C ILE A 116 -3.08 -7.73 -7.16
N TYR A 117 -2.82 -9.02 -7.37
CA TYR A 117 -1.90 -9.52 -8.40
C TYR A 117 -2.66 -10.44 -9.35
N LEU A 118 -2.69 -10.09 -10.63
CA LEU A 118 -3.45 -10.75 -11.69
C LEU A 118 -2.49 -11.35 -12.73
N PRO A 119 -1.91 -12.53 -12.47
CA PRO A 119 -0.94 -13.13 -13.38
C PRO A 119 -1.52 -13.41 -14.75
N ASP A 120 -2.79 -13.78 -14.84
CA ASP A 120 -3.47 -14.04 -16.14
C ASP A 120 -3.67 -12.75 -16.96
N GLU A 121 -3.67 -11.58 -16.32
CA GLU A 121 -3.74 -10.26 -16.95
C GLU A 121 -2.35 -9.59 -17.02
N ASN A 122 -1.31 -10.27 -16.54
CA ASN A 122 0.08 -9.84 -16.52
C ASN A 122 0.32 -8.48 -15.84
N PHE A 123 -0.43 -8.14 -14.77
CA PHE A 123 -0.14 -7.00 -13.93
C PHE A 123 -0.55 -7.19 -12.47
N GLY A 124 -0.01 -6.33 -11.60
CA GLY A 124 -0.40 -6.24 -10.19
C GLY A 124 -0.38 -4.80 -9.72
N VAL A 125 -1.07 -4.55 -8.63
CA VAL A 125 -1.11 -3.25 -7.95
C VAL A 125 -0.86 -3.45 -6.48
N ARG A 126 0.12 -2.72 -5.92
CA ARG A 126 0.30 -2.51 -4.48
C ARG A 126 0.37 -1.02 -4.19
N ILE A 127 -0.27 -0.59 -3.13
CA ILE A 127 -0.19 0.78 -2.60
C ILE A 127 0.06 0.65 -1.11
N GLU A 128 1.10 1.32 -0.64
CA GLU A 128 1.58 1.24 0.73
C GLU A 128 1.83 2.60 1.32
N ASP A 129 1.47 2.77 2.58
CA ASP A 129 1.76 3.94 3.39
C ASP A 129 2.30 3.53 4.77
N ASP A 130 3.21 4.36 5.32
CA ASP A 130 3.64 4.30 6.71
C ASP A 130 2.63 4.98 7.62
N ILE A 131 2.17 4.27 8.63
CA ILE A 131 1.13 4.73 9.56
C ILE A 131 1.64 4.74 10.99
N LEU A 132 1.67 5.92 11.61
CA LEU A 132 1.89 6.06 13.04
C LEU A 132 0.57 5.79 13.79
N VAL A 133 0.63 4.85 14.72
CA VAL A 133 -0.49 4.48 15.59
C VAL A 133 -0.60 5.47 16.73
N THR A 134 -1.72 6.21 16.83
CA THR A 134 -1.94 7.16 17.93
C THR A 134 -3.33 7.01 18.56
N ARG A 135 -3.50 7.53 19.78
CA ARG A 135 -4.78 7.54 20.49
C ARG A 135 -5.82 8.42 19.81
N ASP A 136 -5.37 9.43 19.06
CA ASP A 136 -6.25 10.36 18.33
C ASP A 136 -6.59 9.86 16.92
N GLY A 137 -6.10 8.66 16.56
CA GLY A 137 -6.28 8.01 15.28
C GLY A 137 -4.98 7.85 14.50
N PRO A 138 -5.04 7.19 13.32
CA PRO A 138 -3.86 6.93 12.52
C PRO A 138 -3.29 8.23 11.91
N VAL A 139 -1.97 8.37 11.92
CA VAL A 139 -1.28 9.45 11.22
C VAL A 139 -0.50 8.87 10.05
N ASN A 140 -0.88 9.22 8.83
CA ASN A 140 -0.16 8.80 7.63
C ASN A 140 1.10 9.65 7.46
N LEU A 141 2.28 9.02 7.60
CA LEU A 141 3.58 9.67 7.50
C LEU A 141 3.99 9.92 6.03
N THR A 142 3.49 9.11 5.10
CA THR A 142 3.77 9.18 3.66
C THR A 142 2.70 9.95 2.86
N ARG A 143 1.82 10.69 3.54
CA ARG A 143 0.68 11.44 2.95
C ARG A 143 1.07 12.43 1.84
N GLY A 144 2.34 12.87 1.81
CA GLY A 144 2.85 13.78 0.78
C GLY A 144 3.15 13.12 -0.57
N ILE A 145 3.16 11.78 -0.63
CA ILE A 145 3.48 11.02 -1.84
C ILE A 145 2.18 10.75 -2.62
N PRO A 146 2.08 11.17 -3.90
CA PRO A 146 0.89 10.95 -4.72
C PRO A 146 0.43 9.49 -4.72
N LYS A 147 -0.89 9.25 -4.54
CA LYS A 147 -1.44 7.88 -4.54
C LYS A 147 -2.83 7.74 -5.17
N THR A 148 -3.49 8.82 -5.57
CA THR A 148 -4.71 8.69 -6.38
C THR A 148 -4.35 8.57 -7.85
N VAL A 149 -5.21 7.91 -8.64
CA VAL A 149 -5.03 7.81 -10.11
C VAL A 149 -4.73 9.18 -10.72
N ALA A 150 -5.54 10.19 -10.41
CA ALA A 150 -5.34 11.53 -10.95
C ALA A 150 -4.01 12.18 -10.53
N ALA A 151 -3.59 11.97 -9.26
CA ALA A 151 -2.33 12.53 -8.77
C ALA A 151 -1.10 11.83 -9.39
N ILE A 152 -1.16 10.51 -9.59
CA ILE A 152 -0.11 9.75 -10.27
C ILE A 152 0.00 10.19 -11.74
N GLU A 153 -1.12 10.20 -12.48
CA GLU A 153 -1.12 10.62 -13.89
C GLU A 153 -0.62 12.06 -14.05
N LYS A 154 -0.97 12.95 -13.12
CA LYS A 154 -0.43 14.33 -13.11
C LYS A 154 1.08 14.35 -12.87
N ALA A 155 1.56 13.64 -11.84
CA ALA A 155 3.00 13.59 -11.53
C ALA A 155 3.83 13.00 -12.66
N MET A 156 3.27 12.05 -13.43
CA MET A 156 3.91 11.49 -14.62
C MET A 156 3.94 12.47 -15.80
N ALA A 157 2.92 13.31 -15.95
CA ALA A 157 2.85 14.32 -17.02
C ALA A 157 3.81 15.50 -16.79
N ASP A 158 4.06 15.88 -15.53
CA ASP A 158 4.91 17.03 -15.17
C ASP A 158 6.43 16.75 -15.38
N ARG A 159 6.82 15.57 -15.91
CA ARG A 159 8.21 15.17 -16.20
C ARG A 159 8.64 15.36 -17.64
N SER A 160 7.82 16.00 -18.47
CA SER A 160 8.11 16.30 -19.88
C SER A 160 8.73 17.69 -20.06
#